data_6def3007b9fec7000189a03744f8e80a
#
_entry.id   6def3007b9fec7000189a03744f8e80a
#
_cell.length_a   1.000
_cell.length_b   1.000
_cell.length_c   1.000
_cell.angle_alpha   90.00
_cell.angle_beta   90.00
_cell.angle_gamma   90.00
#
_symmetry.space_group_name_H-M   'P 1'
#
loop_
_entity.id
_entity.type
_entity.pdbx_description
1 polymer ?
#
loop_
_entity_poly.entity_id
_entity_poly.type
_entity_poly.pdbx_seq_one_letter_code
_entity_poly.pdbx_strand_id
1 'polypeptide(L)'
;MKQDYIKELLSQAKAAGVEAAEAYLSESESFSAMRNNGALEDYQSNHTRGLGFRGLVNGRMGYASTEALDDESIGQLIRGVIESATLCESKDEQLLYQGGGQLPEVALYNPELDKVSPEAKLAKIEAMENQCKATDARYLNGYNMIDTTKHTVRIANSYGMDQTYTENFCQLYCGANVKENDCVSTGGFAQISRDFDALDPIALGRDSVEQAVKGLNAEPVASGKYRVIFWNEALVSLLGVFNTIFSAETEQMGLSLLSGKLGETIAAPCVTLVDDPLRADCVGSRPFDDEGVPSHQHMLVENGVFRTFLHNLKTAKKAGVQSTGNGSKADYSSPVRVAPSNLYFEPGVLSFDELLRQVGDGIVITEVSGLHAGANPVSGDFSLLSKGYTIKDGQRDQPLERITVAGNFYELLKNIRAFASDLRFPYGPMGSASADAGEMTISGKA
;
A
#
# COMPACT_ATOMS: atom_id res chain seq x y z
N MET A 1 -0.81 4.02 36.07
CA MET A 1 -0.53 2.75 35.35
C MET A 1 0.41 1.97 36.23
N LYS A 2 0.04 0.71 36.50
CA LYS A 2 0.97 -0.24 37.10
C LYS A 2 2.29 -0.24 36.33
N GLN A 3 3.38 -0.56 37.00
CA GLN A 3 4.71 -0.81 36.46
C GLN A 3 4.64 -1.30 35.01
N ASP A 4 5.41 -0.69 34.11
CA ASP A 4 5.31 -0.87 32.66
C ASP A 4 5.16 -2.37 32.31
N TYR A 5 3.96 -2.77 31.87
CA TYR A 5 3.58 -4.16 31.57
C TYR A 5 4.63 -4.87 30.68
N ILE A 6 5.13 -4.19 29.66
CA ILE A 6 6.14 -4.76 28.75
C ILE A 6 7.45 -5.03 29.48
N LYS A 7 7.89 -4.13 30.37
CA LYS A 7 9.11 -4.36 31.15
C LYS A 7 8.97 -5.55 32.10
N GLU A 8 7.81 -5.69 32.71
CA GLU A 8 7.51 -6.86 33.56
C GLU A 8 7.49 -8.15 32.77
N LEU A 9 6.81 -8.16 31.60
CA LEU A 9 6.78 -9.30 30.68
C LEU A 9 8.19 -9.74 30.26
N LEU A 10 9.03 -8.80 29.81
CA LEU A 10 10.41 -9.08 29.40
C LEU A 10 11.27 -9.62 30.58
N SER A 11 11.08 -9.08 31.79
CA SER A 11 11.78 -9.52 33.01
C SER A 11 11.40 -10.96 33.38
N GLN A 12 10.10 -11.28 33.40
CA GLN A 12 9.60 -12.61 33.71
C GLN A 12 9.95 -13.64 32.63
N ALA A 13 9.91 -13.27 31.35
CA ALA A 13 10.34 -14.12 30.26
C ALA A 13 11.81 -14.54 30.38
N LYS A 14 12.68 -13.60 30.73
CA LYS A 14 14.10 -13.89 31.02
C LYS A 14 14.25 -14.84 32.22
N ALA A 15 13.49 -14.62 33.28
CA ALA A 15 13.51 -15.53 34.46
C ALA A 15 12.99 -16.94 34.13
N ALA A 16 12.08 -17.07 33.14
CA ALA A 16 11.56 -18.36 32.66
C ALA A 16 12.48 -19.03 31.62
N GLY A 17 13.65 -18.47 31.30
CA GLY A 17 14.65 -19.09 30.42
C GLY A 17 14.51 -18.72 28.94
N VAL A 18 13.73 -17.67 28.60
CA VAL A 18 13.72 -17.10 27.25
C VAL A 18 15.01 -16.31 27.04
N GLU A 19 15.81 -16.70 26.05
CA GLU A 19 17.17 -16.17 25.80
C GLU A 19 17.14 -14.71 25.36
N ALA A 20 16.22 -14.36 24.47
CA ALA A 20 15.92 -13.02 24.01
C ALA A 20 14.44 -12.90 23.69
N ALA A 21 13.83 -11.77 23.96
CA ALA A 21 12.40 -11.56 23.75
C ALA A 21 12.10 -10.14 23.26
N GLU A 22 10.99 -10.01 22.54
CA GLU A 22 10.48 -8.75 22.02
C GLU A 22 8.96 -8.70 22.13
N ALA A 23 8.47 -7.56 22.57
CA ALA A 23 7.05 -7.23 22.63
C ALA A 23 6.73 -6.17 21.58
N TYR A 24 5.71 -6.43 20.78
CA TYR A 24 5.14 -5.53 19.79
C TYR A 24 3.72 -5.17 20.21
N LEU A 25 3.53 -3.95 20.69
CA LEU A 25 2.21 -3.43 21.08
C LEU A 25 1.68 -2.56 19.93
N SER A 26 0.47 -2.88 19.49
CA SER A 26 -0.29 -2.11 18.50
C SER A 26 -1.61 -1.64 19.11
N GLU A 27 -1.90 -0.35 18.99
CA GLU A 27 -3.14 0.27 19.44
C GLU A 27 -3.68 1.14 18.31
N SER A 28 -4.95 0.94 17.96
CA SER A 28 -5.61 1.67 16.88
C SER A 28 -6.97 2.21 17.32
N GLU A 29 -7.18 3.49 17.05
CA GLU A 29 -8.47 4.15 17.13
C GLU A 29 -8.92 4.47 15.70
N SER A 30 -10.12 4.05 15.32
CA SER A 30 -10.65 4.31 13.98
C SER A 30 -12.10 4.78 14.03
N PHE A 31 -12.44 5.64 13.09
CA PHE A 31 -13.80 6.06 12.81
C PHE A 31 -14.03 5.88 11.31
N SER A 32 -15.18 5.31 10.95
CA SER A 32 -15.63 5.15 9.57
C SER A 32 -17.11 5.55 9.46
N ALA A 33 -17.46 6.24 8.39
CA ALA A 33 -18.84 6.53 8.04
C ALA A 33 -19.05 6.53 6.53
N MET A 34 -20.20 6.03 6.08
CA MET A 34 -20.59 5.97 4.68
C MET A 34 -21.99 6.51 4.46
N ARG A 35 -22.14 7.36 3.44
CA ARG A 35 -23.44 7.86 2.95
C ARG A 35 -23.73 7.39 1.54
N ASN A 36 -24.97 7.04 1.30
CA ASN A 36 -25.49 6.69 -0.02
C ASN A 36 -26.96 7.09 -0.11
N ASN A 37 -27.39 7.67 -1.22
CA ASN A 37 -28.78 8.10 -1.46
C ASN A 37 -29.40 8.97 -0.35
N GLY A 38 -28.60 9.83 0.28
CA GLY A 38 -29.07 10.72 1.36
C GLY A 38 -29.15 10.06 2.73
N ALA A 39 -28.87 8.76 2.85
CA ALA A 39 -28.89 8.02 4.10
C ALA A 39 -27.45 7.72 4.58
N LEU A 40 -27.29 7.70 5.89
CA LEU A 40 -26.11 7.16 6.55
C LEU A 40 -26.28 5.62 6.60
N GLU A 41 -25.48 4.88 5.84
CA GLU A 41 -25.57 3.42 5.75
C GLU A 41 -24.60 2.71 6.70
N ASP A 42 -23.47 3.32 6.99
CA ASP A 42 -22.49 2.78 7.94
C ASP A 42 -21.96 3.88 8.86
N TYR A 43 -21.72 3.51 10.12
CA TYR A 43 -21.13 4.36 11.14
C TYR A 43 -20.45 3.48 12.18
N GLN A 44 -19.14 3.55 12.24
CA GLN A 44 -18.33 2.72 13.14
C GLN A 44 -17.32 3.59 13.89
N SER A 45 -17.09 3.25 15.15
CA SER A 45 -15.99 3.78 15.95
C SER A 45 -15.39 2.62 16.72
N ASN A 46 -14.14 2.31 16.46
CA ASN A 46 -13.46 1.16 17.03
C ASN A 46 -12.19 1.60 17.77
N HIS A 47 -11.91 0.91 18.86
CA HIS A 47 -10.64 0.97 19.55
C HIS A 47 -10.14 -0.45 19.74
N THR A 48 -9.00 -0.77 19.14
CA THR A 48 -8.38 -2.08 19.21
C THR A 48 -6.98 -1.96 19.80
N ARG A 49 -6.59 -2.95 20.60
CA ARG A 49 -5.26 -3.03 21.19
C ARG A 49 -4.85 -4.49 21.28
N GLY A 50 -3.63 -4.78 20.86
CA GLY A 50 -3.09 -6.11 20.98
C GLY A 50 -1.58 -6.10 21.11
N LEU A 51 -1.05 -7.14 21.75
CA LEU A 51 0.37 -7.33 21.96
C LEU A 51 0.80 -8.67 21.36
N GLY A 52 1.73 -8.60 20.41
CA GLY A 52 2.51 -9.74 19.94
C GLY A 52 3.77 -9.90 20.79
N PHE A 53 4.06 -11.11 21.20
CA PHE A 53 5.25 -11.44 21.93
C PHE A 53 6.01 -12.55 21.21
N ARG A 54 7.31 -12.33 20.96
CA ARG A 54 8.19 -13.34 20.37
C ARG A 54 9.43 -13.52 21.24
N GLY A 55 9.94 -14.74 21.29
CA GLY A 55 11.12 -15.00 22.10
C GLY A 55 11.91 -16.21 21.61
N LEU A 56 13.21 -16.13 21.84
CA LEU A 56 14.18 -17.18 21.49
C LEU A 56 14.28 -18.18 22.62
N VAL A 57 14.05 -19.45 22.29
CA VAL A 57 14.15 -20.59 23.24
C VAL A 57 14.91 -21.72 22.54
N ASN A 58 16.08 -22.07 23.05
CA ASN A 58 16.99 -23.04 22.44
C ASN A 58 17.28 -22.75 20.96
N GLY A 59 17.53 -21.45 20.66
CA GLY A 59 17.82 -20.98 19.31
C GLY A 59 16.61 -20.97 18.34
N ARG A 60 15.38 -21.23 18.83
CA ARG A 60 14.15 -21.23 18.02
C ARG A 60 13.23 -20.11 18.44
N MET A 61 12.61 -19.44 17.49
CA MET A 61 11.66 -18.35 17.76
C MET A 61 10.27 -18.91 18.05
N GLY A 62 9.74 -18.58 19.23
CA GLY A 62 8.36 -18.81 19.58
C GLY A 62 7.54 -17.52 19.50
N TYR A 63 6.22 -17.68 19.36
CA TYR A 63 5.26 -16.59 19.19
C TYR A 63 4.04 -16.81 20.08
N ALA A 64 3.55 -15.74 20.67
CA ALA A 64 2.26 -15.68 21.37
C ALA A 64 1.68 -14.26 21.23
N SER A 65 0.38 -14.12 21.41
CA SER A 65 -0.28 -12.81 21.35
C SER A 65 -1.46 -12.73 22.32
N THR A 66 -1.83 -11.50 22.70
CA THR A 66 -2.97 -11.24 23.57
C THR A 66 -3.54 -9.84 23.33
N GLU A 67 -4.84 -9.69 23.59
CA GLU A 67 -5.51 -8.38 23.73
C GLU A 67 -5.63 -7.97 25.21
N ALA A 68 -5.53 -8.92 26.14
CA ALA A 68 -5.54 -8.64 27.56
C ALA A 68 -4.13 -8.24 28.05
N LEU A 69 -4.02 -7.06 28.68
CA LEU A 69 -2.77 -6.57 29.25
C LEU A 69 -2.85 -6.55 30.79
N ASP A 70 -2.99 -7.72 31.37
CA ASP A 70 -3.08 -7.98 32.80
C ASP A 70 -2.00 -8.93 33.30
N ASP A 71 -1.93 -9.13 34.62
CA ASP A 71 -0.87 -9.94 35.22
C ASP A 71 -1.00 -11.44 34.83
N GLU A 72 -2.20 -11.94 34.48
CA GLU A 72 -2.41 -13.33 34.09
C GLU A 72 -1.90 -13.58 32.67
N SER A 73 -2.10 -12.63 31.75
CA SER A 73 -1.68 -12.74 30.36
C SER A 73 -0.16 -12.81 30.20
N ILE A 74 0.62 -12.25 31.12
CA ILE A 74 2.09 -12.37 31.14
C ILE A 74 2.52 -13.84 31.17
N GLY A 75 1.95 -14.61 32.11
CA GLY A 75 2.25 -16.05 32.22
C GLY A 75 1.79 -16.85 31.01
N GLN A 76 0.66 -16.47 30.40
CA GLN A 76 0.14 -17.11 29.20
C GLN A 76 1.04 -16.84 27.99
N LEU A 77 1.49 -15.59 27.79
CA LEU A 77 2.41 -15.23 26.70
C LEU A 77 3.74 -15.97 26.80
N ILE A 78 4.33 -16.04 28.00
CA ILE A 78 5.62 -16.73 28.21
C ILE A 78 5.48 -18.23 27.90
N ARG A 79 4.44 -18.88 28.41
CA ARG A 79 4.17 -20.30 28.10
C ARG A 79 3.95 -20.49 26.59
N GLY A 80 3.13 -19.67 25.97
CA GLY A 80 2.86 -19.74 24.54
C GLY A 80 4.13 -19.61 23.69
N VAL A 81 5.04 -18.69 24.02
CA VAL A 81 6.34 -18.55 23.34
C VAL A 81 7.20 -19.81 23.53
N ILE A 82 7.31 -20.36 24.77
CA ILE A 82 8.09 -21.57 25.02
C ILE A 82 7.53 -22.76 24.27
N GLU A 83 6.22 -22.96 24.31
CA GLU A 83 5.54 -24.08 23.64
C GLU A 83 5.67 -23.96 22.11
N SER A 84 5.38 -22.79 21.53
CA SER A 84 5.47 -22.60 20.07
C SER A 84 6.90 -22.71 19.54
N ALA A 85 7.91 -22.32 20.31
CA ALA A 85 9.31 -22.51 19.95
C ALA A 85 9.67 -24.00 19.79
N THR A 86 9.07 -24.90 20.59
CA THR A 86 9.30 -26.36 20.48
C THR A 86 8.75 -26.92 19.16
N LEU A 87 7.71 -26.30 18.60
CA LEU A 87 7.06 -26.72 17.36
C LEU A 87 7.73 -26.09 16.11
N CYS A 88 8.63 -25.14 16.30
CA CYS A 88 9.31 -24.48 15.19
C CYS A 88 10.32 -25.42 14.54
N GLU A 89 10.09 -25.79 13.28
CA GLU A 89 10.98 -26.63 12.47
C GLU A 89 12.03 -25.83 11.70
N SER A 90 11.90 -24.49 11.66
CA SER A 90 12.82 -23.63 10.94
C SER A 90 14.24 -23.74 11.50
N LYS A 91 15.20 -23.93 10.59
CA LYS A 91 16.63 -23.93 10.90
C LYS A 91 17.30 -22.57 10.63
N ASP A 92 16.51 -21.60 10.16
CA ASP A 92 17.02 -20.25 9.90
C ASP A 92 17.36 -19.57 11.24
N GLU A 93 18.51 -18.92 11.29
CA GLU A 93 18.90 -18.11 12.44
C GLU A 93 17.87 -16.99 12.68
N GLN A 94 17.33 -16.96 13.88
CA GLN A 94 16.33 -15.97 14.27
C GLN A 94 17.01 -14.84 15.05
N LEU A 95 16.69 -13.61 14.71
CA LEU A 95 17.32 -12.41 15.27
C LEU A 95 16.27 -11.43 15.82
N LEU A 96 16.66 -10.72 16.85
CA LEU A 96 16.00 -9.51 17.31
C LEU A 96 16.96 -8.32 17.11
N TYR A 97 16.41 -7.16 16.77
CA TYR A 97 17.22 -5.96 16.61
C TYR A 97 17.82 -5.54 17.96
N GLN A 98 19.13 -5.32 18.00
CA GLN A 98 19.81 -4.98 19.24
C GLN A 98 19.73 -3.49 19.60
N GLY A 99 19.12 -2.67 18.75
CA GLY A 99 19.05 -1.22 18.92
C GLY A 99 20.32 -0.50 18.46
N GLY A 100 20.46 0.77 18.83
CA GLY A 100 21.67 1.58 18.57
C GLY A 100 21.67 2.44 17.30
N GLY A 101 20.65 2.29 16.43
CA GLY A 101 20.45 3.19 15.30
C GLY A 101 19.75 4.49 15.72
N GLN A 102 20.14 5.60 15.12
CA GLN A 102 19.40 6.87 15.26
C GLN A 102 18.11 6.78 14.43
N LEU A 103 16.98 7.06 15.05
CA LEU A 103 15.70 7.10 14.35
C LEU A 103 15.56 8.39 13.55
N PRO A 104 15.09 8.32 12.30
CA PRO A 104 14.73 9.52 11.55
C PRO A 104 13.50 10.19 12.15
N GLU A 105 13.43 11.51 12.03
CA GLU A 105 12.24 12.28 12.37
C GLU A 105 11.29 12.31 11.16
N VAL A 106 10.04 11.87 11.36
CA VAL A 106 8.99 11.92 10.34
C VAL A 106 7.73 12.50 10.97
N ALA A 107 7.11 13.48 10.30
CA ALA A 107 5.89 14.12 10.78
C ALA A 107 4.66 13.23 10.48
N LEU A 108 4.36 12.32 11.39
CA LEU A 108 3.30 11.31 11.23
C LEU A 108 2.01 11.65 11.96
N TYR A 109 2.03 12.56 12.91
CA TYR A 109 0.92 12.82 13.79
C TYR A 109 0.52 14.30 13.79
N ASN A 110 -0.77 14.54 13.51
CA ASN A 110 -1.38 15.86 13.61
C ASN A 110 -2.41 15.85 14.76
N PRO A 111 -2.13 16.52 15.92
CA PRO A 111 -3.04 16.54 17.05
C PRO A 111 -4.38 17.25 16.78
N GLU A 112 -4.47 18.09 15.73
CA GLU A 112 -5.73 18.75 15.36
C GLU A 112 -6.72 17.75 14.77
N LEU A 113 -6.25 16.69 14.10
CA LEU A 113 -7.11 15.64 13.55
C LEU A 113 -7.87 14.88 14.64
N ASP A 114 -7.28 14.68 15.82
CA ASP A 114 -7.93 14.01 16.95
C ASP A 114 -9.10 14.84 17.54
N LYS A 115 -9.13 16.16 17.27
CA LYS A 115 -10.16 17.08 17.76
C LYS A 115 -11.37 17.19 16.83
N VAL A 116 -11.29 16.61 15.64
CA VAL A 116 -12.36 16.67 14.64
C VAL A 116 -13.55 15.86 15.12
N SER A 117 -14.70 16.52 15.31
CA SER A 117 -15.90 15.86 15.79
C SER A 117 -16.53 14.92 14.76
N PRO A 118 -17.28 13.91 15.19
CA PRO A 118 -18.04 13.06 14.27
C PRO A 118 -18.98 13.85 13.36
N GLU A 119 -19.61 14.92 13.87
CA GLU A 119 -20.52 15.78 13.11
C GLU A 119 -19.79 16.48 11.97
N ALA A 120 -18.57 16.98 12.19
CA ALA A 120 -17.76 17.61 11.16
C ALA A 120 -17.38 16.59 10.06
N LYS A 121 -17.06 15.36 10.43
CA LYS A 121 -16.78 14.27 9.50
C LYS A 121 -18.00 13.92 8.65
N LEU A 122 -19.17 13.79 9.27
CA LEU A 122 -20.44 13.52 8.57
C LEU A 122 -20.83 14.66 7.63
N ALA A 123 -20.65 15.92 8.05
CA ALA A 123 -20.92 17.09 7.19
C ALA A 123 -20.04 17.10 5.94
N LYS A 124 -18.79 16.62 6.03
CA LYS A 124 -17.87 16.54 4.89
C LYS A 124 -18.35 15.53 3.83
N ILE A 125 -18.80 14.34 4.22
CA ILE A 125 -19.33 13.35 3.27
C ILE A 125 -20.74 13.73 2.76
N GLU A 126 -21.53 14.47 3.54
CA GLU A 126 -22.78 15.04 3.06
C GLU A 126 -22.56 16.11 1.98
N ALA A 127 -21.59 17.00 2.17
CA ALA A 127 -21.19 17.99 1.17
C ALA A 127 -20.70 17.30 -0.13
N MET A 128 -19.93 16.22 -0.01
CA MET A 128 -19.46 15.43 -1.14
C MET A 128 -20.62 14.78 -1.91
N GLU A 129 -21.57 14.14 -1.22
CA GLU A 129 -22.76 13.55 -1.85
C GLU A 129 -23.63 14.60 -2.54
N ASN A 130 -23.83 15.76 -1.92
CA ASN A 130 -24.58 16.86 -2.51
C ASN A 130 -23.90 17.41 -3.77
N GLN A 131 -22.57 17.47 -3.78
CA GLN A 131 -21.81 17.83 -4.98
C GLN A 131 -21.97 16.80 -6.09
N CYS A 132 -21.92 15.51 -5.78
CA CYS A 132 -22.17 14.46 -6.78
C CYS A 132 -23.52 14.67 -7.48
N LYS A 133 -24.60 14.92 -6.72
CA LYS A 133 -25.94 15.20 -7.24
C LYS A 133 -26.02 16.47 -8.07
N ALA A 134 -25.21 17.48 -7.73
CA ALA A 134 -25.20 18.77 -8.42
C ALA A 134 -24.34 18.75 -9.71
N THR A 135 -23.41 17.82 -9.84
CA THR A 135 -22.44 17.78 -10.95
C THR A 135 -23.09 17.31 -12.26
N ASP A 136 -23.90 16.26 -12.23
CA ASP A 136 -24.56 15.76 -13.46
C ASP A 136 -25.92 15.14 -13.10
N ALA A 137 -26.95 15.44 -13.88
CA ALA A 137 -28.31 14.93 -13.71
C ALA A 137 -28.44 13.41 -13.88
N ARG A 138 -27.46 12.75 -14.50
CA ARG A 138 -27.38 11.29 -14.69
C ARG A 138 -26.81 10.56 -13.47
N TYR A 139 -26.36 11.28 -12.43
CA TYR A 139 -25.92 10.67 -11.18
C TYR A 139 -27.05 9.83 -10.58
N LEU A 140 -26.78 8.54 -10.36
CA LEU A 140 -27.73 7.57 -9.87
C LEU A 140 -27.61 7.39 -8.35
N ASN A 141 -26.41 7.05 -7.89
CA ASN A 141 -26.04 6.80 -6.50
C ASN A 141 -24.51 6.74 -6.36
N GLY A 142 -24.04 6.60 -5.13
CA GLY A 142 -22.60 6.45 -4.90
C GLY A 142 -22.26 6.21 -3.44
N TYR A 143 -21.03 5.80 -3.21
CA TYR A 143 -20.47 5.61 -1.88
C TYR A 143 -19.63 6.84 -1.52
N ASN A 144 -20.04 7.54 -0.47
CA ASN A 144 -19.36 8.71 0.04
C ASN A 144 -18.86 8.35 1.44
N MET A 145 -17.57 8.08 1.57
CA MET A 145 -16.97 7.53 2.79
C MET A 145 -15.96 8.50 3.38
N ILE A 146 -15.87 8.48 4.69
CA ILE A 146 -14.80 9.09 5.45
C ILE A 146 -14.28 8.11 6.48
N ASP A 147 -12.96 7.96 6.52
CA ASP A 147 -12.26 7.18 7.53
C ASP A 147 -11.25 8.07 8.23
N THR A 148 -11.11 7.91 9.54
CA THR A 148 -9.99 8.46 10.29
C THR A 148 -9.36 7.36 11.12
N THR A 149 -8.04 7.32 11.11
CA THR A 149 -7.26 6.33 11.85
C THR A 149 -6.19 7.04 12.66
N LYS A 150 -6.03 6.58 13.90
CA LYS A 150 -4.87 6.86 14.74
C LYS A 150 -4.27 5.54 15.16
N HIS A 151 -3.00 5.37 14.94
CA HIS A 151 -2.30 4.13 15.22
C HIS A 151 -1.03 4.40 16.01
N THR A 152 -0.83 3.64 17.07
CA THR A 152 0.38 3.70 17.90
C THR A 152 1.04 2.33 17.93
N VAL A 153 2.33 2.31 17.62
CA VAL A 153 3.17 1.13 17.71
C VAL A 153 4.25 1.36 18.76
N ARG A 154 4.44 0.39 19.67
CA ARG A 154 5.59 0.33 20.57
C ARG A 154 6.26 -1.03 20.45
N ILE A 155 7.57 -1.00 20.23
CA ILE A 155 8.41 -2.21 20.19
C ILE A 155 9.45 -2.08 21.29
N ALA A 156 9.51 -3.09 22.16
CA ALA A 156 10.55 -3.15 23.19
C ALA A 156 11.07 -4.58 23.32
N ASN A 157 12.39 -4.72 23.59
CA ASN A 157 13.00 -6.03 23.65
C ASN A 157 13.99 -6.17 24.82
N SER A 158 14.45 -7.40 25.03
CA SER A 158 15.36 -7.76 26.12
C SER A 158 16.77 -7.18 25.98
N TYR A 159 17.14 -6.59 24.85
CA TYR A 159 18.41 -5.90 24.66
C TYR A 159 18.35 -4.42 25.10
N GLY A 160 17.19 -3.95 25.55
CA GLY A 160 16.99 -2.59 26.06
C GLY A 160 16.48 -1.60 25.01
N MET A 161 16.16 -2.07 23.80
CA MET A 161 15.44 -1.25 22.83
C MET A 161 14.02 -1.00 23.32
N ASP A 162 13.54 0.24 23.23
CA ASP A 162 12.17 0.66 23.55
C ASP A 162 11.83 1.86 22.68
N GLN A 163 11.08 1.64 21.63
CA GLN A 163 10.77 2.60 20.57
C GLN A 163 9.27 2.70 20.39
N THR A 164 8.77 3.92 20.16
CA THR A 164 7.33 4.18 19.97
C THR A 164 7.15 5.25 18.91
N TYR A 165 6.15 5.08 18.05
CA TYR A 165 5.61 6.16 17.23
C TYR A 165 4.09 6.13 17.23
N THR A 166 3.50 7.28 16.94
CA THR A 166 2.07 7.43 16.70
C THR A 166 1.88 8.13 15.36
N GLU A 167 0.93 7.66 14.60
CA GLU A 167 0.48 8.29 13.36
C GLU A 167 -1.03 8.50 13.37
N ASN A 168 -1.50 9.46 12.60
CA ASN A 168 -2.91 9.58 12.26
C ASN A 168 -3.09 10.13 10.86
N PHE A 169 -4.20 9.77 10.23
CA PHE A 169 -4.62 10.31 8.93
C PHE A 169 -6.14 10.23 8.78
N CYS A 170 -6.66 11.01 7.85
CA CYS A 170 -8.04 10.92 7.39
C CYS A 170 -8.09 10.67 5.88
N GLN A 171 -9.11 9.96 5.45
CA GLN A 171 -9.35 9.61 4.06
C GLN A 171 -10.78 9.95 3.68
N LEU A 172 -10.97 10.54 2.50
CA LEU A 172 -12.25 10.59 1.80
C LEU A 172 -12.19 9.64 0.60
N TYR A 173 -13.28 8.93 0.38
CA TYR A 173 -13.50 8.17 -0.84
C TYR A 173 -14.87 8.52 -1.43
N CYS A 174 -14.90 8.82 -2.72
CA CYS A 174 -16.13 9.01 -3.49
C CYS A 174 -16.18 7.99 -4.63
N GLY A 175 -17.16 7.10 -4.59
CA GLY A 175 -17.50 6.25 -5.73
C GLY A 175 -18.85 6.70 -6.30
N ALA A 176 -18.89 7.13 -7.55
CA ALA A 176 -20.08 7.65 -8.22
C ALA A 176 -20.53 6.71 -9.34
N ASN A 177 -21.84 6.43 -9.37
CA ASN A 177 -22.51 5.72 -10.48
C ASN A 177 -23.36 6.71 -11.25
N VAL A 178 -23.23 6.72 -12.57
CA VAL A 178 -24.08 7.49 -13.48
C VAL A 178 -24.82 6.53 -14.42
N LYS A 179 -26.01 6.92 -14.82
CA LYS A 179 -26.83 6.12 -15.74
C LYS A 179 -27.39 6.98 -16.87
N GLU A 180 -27.25 6.49 -18.09
CA GLU A 180 -27.87 7.03 -19.29
C GLU A 180 -28.51 5.90 -20.08
N ASN A 181 -29.82 5.93 -20.19
CA ASN A 181 -30.63 4.80 -20.73
C ASN A 181 -30.34 3.50 -19.96
N ASP A 182 -29.83 2.46 -20.65
CA ASP A 182 -29.45 1.16 -20.07
C ASP A 182 -27.96 1.08 -19.71
N CYS A 183 -27.19 2.12 -20.02
CA CYS A 183 -25.75 2.17 -19.72
C CYS A 183 -25.51 2.75 -18.33
N VAL A 184 -24.73 2.03 -17.51
CA VAL A 184 -24.23 2.48 -16.22
C VAL A 184 -22.72 2.56 -16.28
N SER A 185 -22.17 3.67 -15.79
CA SER A 185 -20.73 3.85 -15.66
C SER A 185 -20.38 4.27 -14.25
N THR A 186 -19.18 3.90 -13.81
CA THR A 186 -18.65 4.17 -12.48
C THR A 186 -17.39 5.01 -12.57
N GLY A 187 -17.22 5.93 -11.63
CA GLY A 187 -15.98 6.66 -11.42
C GLY A 187 -15.74 6.84 -9.93
N GLY A 188 -14.51 7.00 -9.52
CA GLY A 188 -14.23 7.20 -8.10
C GLY A 188 -12.79 7.57 -7.84
N PHE A 189 -12.61 8.37 -6.79
CA PHE A 189 -11.33 8.82 -6.32
C PHE A 189 -11.26 8.83 -4.80
N ALA A 190 -10.03 8.83 -4.28
CA ALA A 190 -9.75 9.03 -2.87
C ALA A 190 -8.81 10.23 -2.67
N GLN A 191 -8.90 10.81 -1.49
CA GLN A 191 -7.93 11.76 -0.94
C GLN A 191 -7.55 11.31 0.45
N ILE A 192 -6.25 11.34 0.75
CA ILE A 192 -5.70 11.00 2.06
C ILE A 192 -4.88 12.20 2.55
N SER A 193 -5.05 12.57 3.82
CA SER A 193 -4.28 13.66 4.43
C SER A 193 -4.17 13.48 5.94
N ARG A 194 -3.12 14.05 6.53
CA ARG A 194 -3.01 14.27 7.98
C ARG A 194 -3.67 15.58 8.43
N ASP A 195 -4.07 16.41 7.48
CA ASP A 195 -4.84 17.63 7.70
C ASP A 195 -6.27 17.45 7.18
N PHE A 196 -7.24 17.52 8.10
CA PHE A 196 -8.67 17.36 7.78
C PHE A 196 -9.17 18.44 6.81
N ASP A 197 -8.65 19.66 6.92
CA ASP A 197 -9.11 20.78 6.10
C ASP A 197 -8.52 20.74 4.67
N ALA A 198 -7.45 20.00 4.47
CA ALA A 198 -6.88 19.75 3.13
C ALA A 198 -7.72 18.79 2.28
N LEU A 199 -8.65 18.03 2.87
CA LEU A 199 -9.58 17.18 2.14
C LEU A 199 -10.67 18.02 1.49
N ASP A 200 -10.77 18.00 0.16
CA ASP A 200 -11.76 18.73 -0.63
C ASP A 200 -12.90 17.81 -1.11
N PRO A 201 -14.01 17.72 -0.36
CA PRO A 201 -15.16 16.89 -0.73
C PRO A 201 -15.86 17.37 -2.00
N ILE A 202 -15.76 18.67 -2.31
CA ILE A 202 -16.41 19.26 -3.49
C ILE A 202 -15.66 18.87 -4.76
N ALA A 203 -14.34 19.05 -4.78
CA ALA A 203 -13.52 18.58 -5.90
C ALA A 203 -13.64 17.07 -6.09
N LEU A 204 -13.56 16.29 -4.99
CA LEU A 204 -13.62 14.83 -5.04
C LEU A 204 -14.95 14.31 -5.60
N GLY A 205 -16.08 14.87 -5.13
CA GLY A 205 -17.42 14.50 -5.62
C GLY A 205 -17.61 14.85 -7.09
N ARG A 206 -17.21 16.07 -7.50
CA ARG A 206 -17.27 16.50 -8.91
C ARG A 206 -16.43 15.60 -9.80
N ASP A 207 -15.16 15.41 -9.49
CA ASP A 207 -14.20 14.67 -10.33
C ASP A 207 -14.61 13.19 -10.48
N SER A 208 -15.16 12.58 -9.42
CA SER A 208 -15.67 11.20 -9.46
C SER A 208 -16.88 11.05 -10.41
N VAL A 209 -17.83 12.00 -10.36
CA VAL A 209 -18.97 11.99 -11.29
C VAL A 209 -18.53 12.27 -12.72
N GLU A 210 -17.64 13.25 -12.94
CA GLU A 210 -17.11 13.54 -14.28
C GLU A 210 -16.36 12.33 -14.87
N GLN A 211 -15.60 11.57 -14.05
CA GLN A 211 -14.97 10.35 -14.49
C GLN A 211 -16.00 9.30 -14.91
N ALA A 212 -17.06 9.11 -14.11
CA ALA A 212 -18.15 8.21 -14.44
C ALA A 212 -18.84 8.61 -15.75
N VAL A 213 -19.14 9.90 -15.94
CA VAL A 213 -19.75 10.44 -17.18
C VAL A 213 -18.85 10.17 -18.38
N LYS A 214 -17.54 10.36 -18.26
CA LYS A 214 -16.57 10.08 -19.32
C LYS A 214 -16.49 8.61 -19.71
N GLY A 215 -16.98 7.69 -18.88
CA GLY A 215 -17.06 6.25 -19.13
C GLY A 215 -18.37 5.78 -19.74
N LEU A 216 -19.38 6.65 -19.90
CA LEU A 216 -20.67 6.28 -20.51
C LEU A 216 -20.49 5.88 -21.99
N ASN A 217 -21.30 4.91 -22.42
CA ASN A 217 -21.32 4.37 -23.77
C ASN A 217 -19.96 3.78 -24.20
N ALA A 218 -19.20 3.26 -23.25
CA ALA A 218 -17.93 2.61 -23.52
C ALA A 218 -18.14 1.33 -24.34
N GLU A 219 -17.30 1.14 -25.36
CA GLU A 219 -17.33 0.00 -26.25
C GLU A 219 -15.96 -0.69 -26.31
N PRO A 220 -15.87 -1.99 -26.57
CA PRO A 220 -14.60 -2.65 -26.78
C PRO A 220 -13.98 -2.23 -28.12
N VAL A 221 -12.65 -2.15 -28.16
CA VAL A 221 -11.88 -1.95 -29.39
C VAL A 221 -11.57 -3.30 -30.08
N ALA A 222 -11.19 -3.30 -31.37
CA ALA A 222 -10.71 -4.49 -32.05
C ALA A 222 -9.47 -5.09 -31.34
N SER A 223 -9.37 -6.42 -31.37
CA SER A 223 -8.16 -7.08 -30.79
C SER A 223 -6.92 -6.75 -31.61
N GLY A 224 -5.81 -6.43 -30.95
CA GLY A 224 -4.58 -6.04 -31.65
C GLY A 224 -3.47 -5.58 -30.71
N LYS A 225 -2.40 -5.06 -31.32
CA LYS A 225 -1.34 -4.36 -30.59
C LYS A 225 -1.58 -2.87 -30.65
N TYR A 226 -1.49 -2.22 -29.51
CA TYR A 226 -1.69 -0.79 -29.35
C TYR A 226 -0.57 -0.20 -28.52
N ARG A 227 -0.21 1.05 -28.77
CA ARG A 227 0.59 1.84 -27.83
C ARG A 227 -0.28 2.15 -26.62
N VAL A 228 0.19 1.84 -25.42
CA VAL A 228 -0.60 1.89 -24.20
C VAL A 228 0.03 2.86 -23.20
N ILE A 229 -0.79 3.75 -22.65
CA ILE A 229 -0.46 4.44 -21.40
C ILE A 229 -1.23 3.74 -20.27
N PHE A 230 -0.52 3.34 -19.23
CA PHE A 230 -1.18 3.08 -17.95
C PHE A 230 -1.34 4.39 -17.19
N TRP A 231 -2.56 4.72 -16.84
CA TRP A 231 -2.81 5.80 -15.89
C TRP A 231 -2.22 5.44 -14.52
N ASN A 232 -1.87 6.45 -13.73
CA ASN A 232 -1.20 6.26 -12.45
C ASN A 232 -1.87 5.20 -11.55
N GLU A 233 -3.19 5.23 -11.36
CA GLU A 233 -3.92 4.25 -10.52
C GLU A 233 -3.89 2.83 -11.09
N ALA A 234 -3.95 2.67 -12.40
CA ALA A 234 -3.83 1.37 -13.05
C ALA A 234 -2.42 0.78 -12.88
N LEU A 235 -1.38 1.62 -12.97
CA LEU A 235 0.00 1.20 -12.75
C LEU A 235 0.29 0.89 -11.27
N VAL A 236 -0.30 1.66 -10.35
CA VAL A 236 -0.26 1.35 -8.90
C VAL A 236 -0.89 -0.01 -8.62
N SER A 237 -2.00 -0.35 -9.28
CA SER A 237 -2.66 -1.65 -9.13
C SER A 237 -1.75 -2.81 -9.59
N LEU A 238 -1.02 -2.65 -10.70
CA LEU A 238 0.00 -3.62 -11.13
C LEU A 238 1.15 -3.69 -10.13
N LEU A 239 1.69 -2.55 -9.69
CA LEU A 239 2.76 -2.49 -8.70
C LEU A 239 2.34 -3.20 -7.40
N GLY A 240 1.07 -3.05 -6.99
CA GLY A 240 0.49 -3.72 -5.83
C GLY A 240 0.61 -5.24 -5.87
N VAL A 241 0.47 -5.85 -7.03
CA VAL A 241 0.63 -7.30 -7.22
C VAL A 241 2.10 -7.69 -7.35
N PHE A 242 2.85 -6.95 -8.17
CA PHE A 242 4.20 -7.35 -8.56
C PHE A 242 5.31 -6.86 -7.60
N ASN A 243 5.00 -6.02 -6.60
CA ASN A 243 6.02 -5.54 -5.64
C ASN A 243 6.77 -6.68 -4.93
N THR A 244 6.13 -7.81 -4.74
CA THR A 244 6.72 -8.98 -4.07
C THR A 244 7.98 -9.52 -4.75
N ILE A 245 8.18 -9.25 -6.06
CA ILE A 245 9.39 -9.66 -6.78
C ILE A 245 10.66 -8.97 -6.25
N PHE A 246 10.52 -7.83 -5.58
CA PHE A 246 11.60 -7.08 -4.93
C PHE A 246 11.85 -7.48 -3.48
N SER A 247 11.08 -8.44 -2.93
CA SER A 247 11.26 -8.97 -1.59
C SER A 247 12.36 -10.02 -1.56
N ALA A 248 13.34 -9.87 -0.67
CA ALA A 248 14.35 -10.89 -0.42
C ALA A 248 13.75 -12.20 0.11
N GLU A 249 12.60 -12.16 0.78
CA GLU A 249 11.89 -13.38 1.20
C GLU A 249 11.42 -14.18 -0.02
N THR A 250 10.83 -13.52 -1.00
CA THR A 250 10.38 -14.13 -2.27
C THR A 250 11.58 -14.65 -3.09
N GLU A 251 12.68 -13.89 -3.12
CA GLU A 251 13.92 -14.29 -3.77
C GLU A 251 14.49 -15.56 -3.15
N GLN A 252 14.61 -15.62 -1.83
CA GLN A 252 15.16 -16.74 -1.09
C GLN A 252 14.29 -18.00 -1.14
N MET A 253 13.01 -17.86 -1.48
CA MET A 253 12.11 -18.99 -1.80
C MET A 253 12.23 -19.44 -3.28
N GLY A 254 13.05 -18.77 -4.10
CA GLY A 254 13.19 -19.07 -5.52
C GLY A 254 11.99 -18.63 -6.37
N LEU A 255 11.21 -17.66 -5.89
CA LEU A 255 9.98 -17.18 -6.53
C LEU A 255 10.14 -15.79 -7.17
N SER A 256 11.36 -15.25 -7.27
CA SER A 256 11.66 -14.00 -7.98
C SER A 256 12.64 -14.23 -9.12
N LEU A 257 12.27 -13.81 -10.34
CA LEU A 257 13.16 -13.83 -11.50
C LEU A 257 14.28 -12.77 -11.43
N LEU A 258 14.32 -11.96 -10.36
CA LEU A 258 15.40 -11.00 -10.09
C LEU A 258 16.55 -11.63 -9.32
N SER A 259 16.46 -12.90 -8.92
CA SER A 259 17.56 -13.61 -8.27
C SER A 259 18.84 -13.58 -9.13
N GLY A 260 19.94 -13.18 -8.50
CA GLY A 260 21.24 -13.04 -9.18
C GLY A 260 21.38 -11.80 -10.07
N LYS A 261 20.39 -10.90 -10.15
CA LYS A 261 20.39 -9.73 -11.06
C LYS A 261 20.77 -8.39 -10.39
N LEU A 262 21.28 -8.42 -9.17
CA LEU A 262 21.77 -7.19 -8.54
C LEU A 262 22.87 -6.53 -9.41
N GLY A 263 22.70 -5.24 -9.69
CA GLY A 263 23.59 -4.47 -10.56
C GLY A 263 23.31 -4.59 -12.06
N GLU A 264 22.39 -5.45 -12.48
CA GLU A 264 21.99 -5.58 -13.89
C GLU A 264 20.90 -4.57 -14.28
N THR A 265 20.85 -4.26 -15.57
CA THR A 265 19.73 -3.47 -16.14
C THR A 265 18.51 -4.37 -16.31
N ILE A 266 17.46 -4.10 -15.55
CA ILE A 266 16.20 -4.84 -15.56
C ILE A 266 15.01 -4.04 -16.10
N ALA A 267 15.19 -2.73 -16.27
CA ALA A 267 14.15 -1.80 -16.70
C ALA A 267 14.73 -0.74 -17.66
N ALA A 268 13.85 0.03 -18.29
CA ALA A 268 14.24 1.16 -19.13
C ALA A 268 14.97 2.25 -18.30
N PRO A 269 15.85 3.05 -18.90
CA PRO A 269 16.63 4.07 -18.17
C PRO A 269 15.77 5.15 -17.49
N CYS A 270 14.52 5.35 -17.92
CA CYS A 270 13.59 6.28 -17.28
C CYS A 270 12.88 5.69 -16.05
N VAL A 271 13.14 4.42 -15.72
CA VAL A 271 12.49 3.75 -14.57
C VAL A 271 13.39 3.86 -13.35
N THR A 272 12.91 4.59 -12.36
CA THR A 272 13.43 4.60 -10.99
C THR A 272 12.30 4.19 -10.05
N LEU A 273 12.51 3.14 -9.25
CA LEU A 273 11.56 2.62 -8.28
C LEU A 273 12.14 2.82 -6.88
N VAL A 274 11.41 3.55 -6.05
CA VAL A 274 11.84 3.97 -4.71
C VAL A 274 10.91 3.40 -3.66
N ASP A 275 11.46 2.90 -2.56
CA ASP A 275 10.76 2.68 -1.29
C ASP A 275 11.21 3.74 -0.29
N ASP A 276 10.28 4.64 0.10
CA ASP A 276 10.59 5.79 0.96
C ASP A 276 9.67 5.85 2.19
N PRO A 277 10.09 5.25 3.31
CA PRO A 277 9.35 5.30 4.57
C PRO A 277 9.37 6.67 5.26
N LEU A 278 10.02 7.68 4.69
CA LEU A 278 10.21 8.99 5.33
C LEU A 278 9.32 10.10 4.73
N ARG A 279 8.47 9.76 3.78
CA ARG A 279 7.54 10.71 3.16
C ARG A 279 6.40 11.06 4.12
N ALA A 280 6.37 12.29 4.61
CA ALA A 280 5.34 12.75 5.55
C ALA A 280 3.91 12.79 4.94
N ASP A 281 3.80 12.88 3.60
CA ASP A 281 2.55 12.91 2.84
C ASP A 281 1.96 11.51 2.56
N CYS A 282 2.66 10.43 2.93
CA CYS A 282 2.24 9.06 2.67
C CYS A 282 1.88 8.30 3.96
N VAL A 283 0.99 7.31 3.83
CA VAL A 283 0.48 6.53 4.96
C VAL A 283 1.33 5.32 5.35
N GLY A 284 2.28 4.90 4.53
CA GLY A 284 3.23 3.84 4.86
C GLY A 284 4.50 4.33 5.56
N SER A 285 4.53 5.62 5.94
CA SER A 285 5.71 6.24 6.55
C SER A 285 5.84 5.87 8.02
N ARG A 286 7.08 5.64 8.46
CA ARG A 286 7.39 5.21 9.84
C ARG A 286 8.86 5.45 10.15
N PRO A 287 9.25 5.74 11.42
CA PRO A 287 10.64 5.96 11.79
C PRO A 287 11.44 4.67 11.93
N PHE A 288 10.78 3.52 12.09
CA PHE A 288 11.36 2.17 12.19
C PHE A 288 10.35 1.13 11.70
N ASP A 289 10.85 -0.01 11.26
CA ASP A 289 10.05 -1.15 10.83
C ASP A 289 9.50 -1.98 12.01
N ASP A 290 8.70 -3.01 11.73
CA ASP A 290 8.08 -3.85 12.77
C ASP A 290 9.07 -4.82 13.47
N GLU A 291 10.36 -4.66 13.24
CA GLU A 291 11.46 -5.25 14.00
C GLU A 291 12.26 -4.19 14.80
N GLY A 292 11.88 -2.91 14.72
CA GLY A 292 12.57 -1.80 15.36
C GLY A 292 13.80 -1.29 14.60
N VAL A 293 14.03 -1.75 13.38
CA VAL A 293 15.14 -1.28 12.53
C VAL A 293 14.82 0.11 12.00
N PRO A 294 15.73 1.10 12.14
CA PRO A 294 15.51 2.45 11.62
C PRO A 294 15.18 2.46 10.13
N SER A 295 14.19 3.25 9.75
CA SER A 295 13.75 3.39 8.37
C SER A 295 14.71 4.23 7.53
N HIS A 296 14.88 3.85 6.27
CA HIS A 296 15.71 4.53 5.29
C HIS A 296 15.06 4.48 3.92
N GLN A 297 15.29 5.50 3.10
CA GLN A 297 14.91 5.47 1.69
C GLN A 297 15.80 4.50 0.91
N HIS A 298 15.21 3.70 0.05
CA HIS A 298 15.91 2.76 -0.83
C HIS A 298 15.49 2.94 -2.29
N MET A 299 16.46 3.04 -3.18
CA MET A 299 16.23 2.90 -4.61
C MET A 299 16.32 1.41 -4.96
N LEU A 300 15.19 0.78 -5.26
CA LEU A 300 15.17 -0.63 -5.68
C LEU A 300 15.67 -0.76 -7.11
N VAL A 301 15.23 0.15 -7.96
CA VAL A 301 15.70 0.31 -9.34
C VAL A 301 16.10 1.77 -9.53
N GLU A 302 17.28 2.03 -9.98
CA GLU A 302 17.81 3.37 -10.27
C GLU A 302 18.20 3.47 -11.73
N ASN A 303 17.51 4.32 -12.49
CA ASN A 303 17.76 4.49 -13.93
C ASN A 303 17.81 3.13 -14.68
N GLY A 304 16.89 2.24 -14.38
CA GLY A 304 16.77 0.91 -14.97
C GLY A 304 17.66 -0.17 -14.34
N VAL A 305 18.60 0.19 -13.46
CA VAL A 305 19.54 -0.75 -12.83
C VAL A 305 19.00 -1.23 -11.49
N PHE A 306 18.93 -2.54 -11.27
CA PHE A 306 18.48 -3.15 -10.04
C PHE A 306 19.52 -3.01 -8.92
N ARG A 307 19.17 -2.33 -7.82
CA ARG A 307 20.11 -1.94 -6.75
C ARG A 307 20.03 -2.81 -5.51
N THR A 308 18.83 -3.20 -5.09
CA THR A 308 18.65 -3.96 -3.85
C THR A 308 17.31 -4.68 -3.80
N PHE A 309 17.27 -5.80 -3.09
CA PHE A 309 16.04 -6.34 -2.54
C PHE A 309 15.67 -5.62 -1.23
N LEU A 310 14.41 -5.67 -0.85
CA LEU A 310 13.94 -5.30 0.49
C LEU A 310 14.19 -6.45 1.46
N HIS A 311 14.71 -6.15 2.64
CA HIS A 311 15.10 -7.12 3.65
C HIS A 311 14.50 -6.81 5.02
N ASN A 312 14.10 -7.85 5.74
CA ASN A 312 13.99 -7.85 7.20
C ASN A 312 15.29 -8.41 7.82
N LEU A 313 15.36 -8.53 9.14
CA LEU A 313 16.55 -9.06 9.83
C LEU A 313 16.90 -10.48 9.39
N LYS A 314 15.91 -11.36 9.26
CA LYS A 314 16.10 -12.75 8.87
C LYS A 314 16.68 -12.88 7.47
N THR A 315 16.05 -12.23 6.50
CA THR A 315 16.48 -12.31 5.09
C THR A 315 17.81 -11.62 4.84
N ALA A 316 18.08 -10.52 5.55
CA ALA A 316 19.36 -9.82 5.50
C ALA A 316 20.50 -10.70 6.04
N LYS A 317 20.29 -11.35 7.19
CA LYS A 317 21.28 -12.28 7.76
C LYS A 317 21.62 -13.41 6.79
N LYS A 318 20.60 -14.02 6.18
CA LYS A 318 20.78 -15.10 5.21
C LYS A 318 21.53 -14.65 3.95
N ALA A 319 21.30 -13.41 3.51
CA ALA A 319 22.00 -12.83 2.37
C ALA A 319 23.39 -12.26 2.71
N GLY A 320 23.75 -12.14 3.99
CA GLY A 320 25.01 -11.53 4.43
C GLY A 320 25.07 -10.02 4.25
N VAL A 321 23.90 -9.34 4.29
CA VAL A 321 23.75 -7.89 4.16
C VAL A 321 23.08 -7.29 5.40
N GLN A 322 22.92 -5.98 5.45
CA GLN A 322 22.14 -5.30 6.48
C GLN A 322 20.64 -5.30 6.12
N SER A 323 19.77 -5.31 7.16
CA SER A 323 18.34 -5.10 6.94
C SER A 323 18.08 -3.73 6.31
N THR A 324 17.13 -3.68 5.40
CA THR A 324 16.67 -2.43 4.78
C THR A 324 15.60 -1.71 5.61
N GLY A 325 15.20 -2.25 6.78
CA GLY A 325 14.11 -1.69 7.57
C GLY A 325 12.73 -1.95 6.96
N ASN A 326 12.58 -3.10 6.33
CA ASN A 326 11.35 -3.52 5.66
C ASN A 326 10.68 -4.74 6.33
N GLY A 327 11.01 -5.00 7.59
CA GLY A 327 10.24 -5.92 8.42
C GLY A 327 8.80 -5.40 8.59
N SER A 328 7.80 -6.22 8.27
CA SER A 328 6.40 -5.82 8.31
C SER A 328 5.53 -6.93 8.90
N LYS A 329 4.58 -6.53 9.74
CA LYS A 329 3.55 -7.39 10.32
C LYS A 329 2.19 -7.00 9.75
N ALA A 330 1.35 -7.99 9.44
CA ALA A 330 -0.04 -7.74 9.07
C ALA A 330 -0.86 -7.24 10.27
N ASP A 331 -0.54 -7.75 11.46
CA ASP A 331 -1.08 -7.36 12.75
C ASP A 331 -0.11 -7.78 13.89
N TYR A 332 -0.44 -7.44 15.14
CA TYR A 332 0.39 -7.78 16.30
C TYR A 332 0.62 -9.29 16.49
N SER A 333 -0.28 -10.14 16.02
CA SER A 333 -0.20 -11.61 16.16
C SER A 333 0.57 -12.29 15.02
N SER A 334 0.79 -11.56 13.92
CA SER A 334 1.40 -12.08 12.71
C SER A 334 2.93 -12.17 12.81
N PRO A 335 3.56 -13.14 12.13
CA PRO A 335 5.02 -13.16 11.97
C PRO A 335 5.48 -12.01 11.09
N VAL A 336 6.74 -11.61 11.28
CA VAL A 336 7.35 -10.57 10.43
C VAL A 336 7.61 -11.11 9.03
N ARG A 337 7.20 -10.36 8.02
CA ARG A 337 7.44 -10.58 6.59
C ARG A 337 8.30 -9.45 6.03
N VAL A 338 8.59 -9.50 4.74
CA VAL A 338 9.21 -8.39 4.02
C VAL A 338 8.15 -7.69 3.17
N ALA A 339 7.96 -6.40 3.42
CA ALA A 339 7.06 -5.57 2.61
C ALA A 339 7.64 -4.16 2.40
N PRO A 340 7.31 -3.49 1.28
CA PRO A 340 7.66 -2.09 1.09
C PRO A 340 6.91 -1.18 2.08
N SER A 341 7.43 0.02 2.26
CA SER A 341 6.79 1.10 3.02
C SER A 341 5.96 1.97 2.07
N ASN A 342 6.58 3.00 1.45
CA ASN A 342 5.94 3.77 0.37
C ASN A 342 6.70 3.50 -0.93
N LEU A 343 6.19 2.56 -1.71
CA LEU A 343 6.81 2.13 -2.95
C LEU A 343 6.22 2.89 -4.13
N TYR A 344 7.06 3.57 -4.90
CA TYR A 344 6.57 4.33 -6.06
C TYR A 344 7.59 4.44 -7.19
N PHE A 345 7.08 4.58 -8.42
CA PHE A 345 7.89 5.01 -9.55
C PHE A 345 8.08 6.51 -9.49
N GLU A 346 9.33 6.97 -9.63
CA GLU A 346 9.61 8.40 -9.73
C GLU A 346 8.90 9.00 -10.95
N PRO A 347 8.27 10.19 -10.78
CA PRO A 347 7.61 10.86 -11.90
C PRO A 347 8.61 11.40 -12.91
N GLY A 348 8.16 11.50 -14.16
CA GLY A 348 8.87 12.23 -15.20
C GLY A 348 8.58 13.75 -15.16
N VAL A 349 8.95 14.41 -16.23
CA VAL A 349 8.79 15.88 -16.35
C VAL A 349 7.61 16.30 -17.23
N LEU A 350 7.06 15.39 -18.03
CA LEU A 350 5.95 15.68 -18.95
C LEU A 350 4.65 15.76 -18.16
N SER A 351 3.80 16.73 -18.46
CA SER A 351 2.41 16.66 -18.02
C SER A 351 1.71 15.46 -18.69
N PHE A 352 0.61 15.03 -18.11
CA PHE A 352 -0.18 13.91 -18.70
C PHE A 352 -0.65 14.23 -20.12
N ASP A 353 -1.07 15.48 -20.38
CA ASP A 353 -1.47 15.93 -21.72
C ASP A 353 -0.30 15.94 -22.72
N GLU A 354 0.92 16.24 -22.28
CA GLU A 354 2.11 16.11 -23.10
C GLU A 354 2.44 14.67 -23.42
N LEU A 355 2.24 13.76 -22.45
CA LEU A 355 2.41 12.35 -22.67
C LEU A 355 1.39 11.82 -23.70
N LEU A 356 0.12 12.22 -23.62
CA LEU A 356 -0.89 11.89 -24.64
C LEU A 356 -0.47 12.35 -26.04
N ARG A 357 0.00 13.60 -26.16
CA ARG A 357 0.47 14.15 -27.45
C ARG A 357 1.71 13.41 -27.98
N GLN A 358 2.61 12.99 -27.11
CA GLN A 358 3.78 12.21 -27.49
C GLN A 358 3.41 10.80 -28.00
N VAL A 359 2.38 10.19 -27.43
CA VAL A 359 1.85 8.90 -27.87
C VAL A 359 1.14 9.03 -29.22
N GLY A 360 0.38 10.10 -29.46
CA GLY A 360 -0.39 10.32 -30.68
C GLY A 360 -1.63 9.48 -30.74
N ASP A 361 -1.53 8.24 -31.25
CA ASP A 361 -2.64 7.27 -31.31
C ASP A 361 -2.33 6.07 -30.42
N GLY A 362 -3.34 5.64 -29.65
CA GLY A 362 -3.17 4.52 -28.70
C GLY A 362 -4.35 4.34 -27.76
N ILE A 363 -4.07 3.77 -26.60
CA ILE A 363 -5.07 3.49 -25.55
C ILE A 363 -4.51 3.95 -24.20
N VAL A 364 -5.32 4.63 -23.39
CA VAL A 364 -5.08 4.80 -21.96
C VAL A 364 -5.86 3.74 -21.21
N ILE A 365 -5.18 2.95 -20.40
CA ILE A 365 -5.79 2.04 -19.42
C ILE A 365 -5.92 2.82 -18.10
N THR A 366 -7.15 3.08 -17.69
CA THR A 366 -7.44 3.81 -16.45
C THR A 366 -7.69 2.91 -15.26
N GLU A 367 -8.15 1.69 -15.50
CA GLU A 367 -8.49 0.70 -14.48
C GLU A 367 -8.13 -0.70 -14.96
N VAL A 368 -7.61 -1.52 -14.05
CA VAL A 368 -7.40 -2.97 -14.23
C VAL A 368 -8.10 -3.74 -13.13
N SER A 369 -8.71 -4.88 -13.47
CA SER A 369 -9.46 -5.71 -12.54
C SER A 369 -9.10 -7.19 -12.70
N GLY A 370 -9.43 -8.00 -11.67
CA GLY A 370 -9.16 -9.44 -11.69
C GLY A 370 -7.70 -9.79 -11.38
N LEU A 371 -6.95 -8.90 -10.73
CA LEU A 371 -5.53 -9.05 -10.40
C LEU A 371 -5.21 -10.37 -9.68
N HIS A 372 -6.08 -10.82 -8.77
CA HIS A 372 -5.90 -12.06 -7.99
C HIS A 372 -5.94 -13.35 -8.83
N ALA A 373 -6.54 -13.30 -10.01
CA ALA A 373 -6.67 -14.46 -10.89
C ALA A 373 -5.93 -14.27 -12.24
N GLY A 374 -5.80 -13.03 -12.69
CA GLY A 374 -5.23 -12.68 -13.98
C GLY A 374 -3.77 -12.23 -13.94
N ALA A 375 -3.10 -12.26 -12.79
CA ALA A 375 -1.69 -11.91 -12.66
C ALA A 375 -0.92 -12.98 -11.88
N ASN A 376 0.30 -13.26 -12.33
CA ASN A 376 1.21 -14.21 -11.68
C ASN A 376 2.53 -13.51 -11.34
N PRO A 377 2.76 -13.16 -10.05
CA PRO A 377 3.97 -12.45 -9.66
C PRO A 377 5.26 -13.23 -9.90
N VAL A 378 5.22 -14.56 -9.94
CA VAL A 378 6.41 -15.39 -10.16
C VAL A 378 6.87 -15.32 -11.61
N SER A 379 5.97 -15.57 -12.58
CA SER A 379 6.31 -15.48 -14.02
C SER A 379 6.32 -14.05 -14.55
N GLY A 380 5.64 -13.13 -13.87
CA GLY A 380 5.42 -11.75 -14.32
C GLY A 380 4.23 -11.59 -15.26
N ASP A 381 3.59 -12.67 -15.69
CA ASP A 381 2.53 -12.61 -16.68
C ASP A 381 1.22 -12.04 -16.10
N PHE A 382 0.54 -11.26 -16.91
CA PHE A 382 -0.79 -10.76 -16.58
C PHE A 382 -1.71 -10.71 -17.80
N SER A 383 -3.00 -10.89 -17.55
CA SER A 383 -4.10 -10.72 -18.51
C SER A 383 -5.32 -10.22 -17.72
N LEU A 384 -5.60 -8.92 -17.81
CA LEU A 384 -6.47 -8.21 -16.87
C LEU A 384 -7.62 -7.53 -17.61
N LEU A 385 -8.84 -7.72 -17.10
CA LEU A 385 -9.97 -6.93 -17.54
C LEU A 385 -9.69 -5.44 -17.28
N SER A 386 -9.97 -4.60 -18.27
CA SER A 386 -9.55 -3.21 -18.25
C SER A 386 -10.62 -2.28 -18.76
N LYS A 387 -10.57 -1.05 -18.23
CA LYS A 387 -11.28 0.12 -18.74
C LYS A 387 -10.30 1.20 -19.16
N GLY A 388 -10.76 2.12 -19.99
CA GLY A 388 -9.93 3.25 -20.42
C GLY A 388 -10.56 4.06 -21.52
N TYR A 389 -9.75 4.51 -22.43
CA TYR A 389 -10.20 5.24 -23.63
C TYR A 389 -9.14 5.20 -24.74
N THR A 390 -9.57 5.38 -25.99
CA THR A 390 -8.65 5.55 -27.12
C THR A 390 -8.02 6.96 -27.09
N ILE A 391 -6.78 7.02 -27.57
CA ILE A 391 -6.09 8.27 -27.87
C ILE A 391 -6.11 8.43 -29.39
N LYS A 392 -6.53 9.60 -29.88
CA LYS A 392 -6.48 9.96 -31.27
C LYS A 392 -5.90 11.36 -31.42
N ASP A 393 -4.90 11.52 -32.27
CA ASP A 393 -4.19 12.79 -32.48
C ASP A 393 -3.72 13.43 -31.14
N GLY A 394 -3.28 12.62 -30.18
CA GLY A 394 -2.81 13.03 -28.88
C GLY A 394 -3.88 13.54 -27.90
N GLN A 395 -5.13 13.22 -28.14
CA GLN A 395 -6.27 13.62 -27.30
C GLN A 395 -7.14 12.40 -26.95
N ARG A 396 -7.86 12.52 -25.80
CA ARG A 396 -8.88 11.55 -25.43
C ARG A 396 -9.97 11.46 -26.51
N ASP A 397 -10.31 10.25 -26.91
CA ASP A 397 -11.35 10.00 -27.91
C ASP A 397 -12.47 9.14 -27.30
N GLN A 398 -12.60 7.89 -27.62
CA GLN A 398 -13.72 7.04 -27.21
C GLN A 398 -13.45 6.29 -25.90
N PRO A 399 -14.42 6.21 -24.97
CA PRO A 399 -14.30 5.38 -23.77
C PRO A 399 -14.31 3.89 -24.13
N LEU A 400 -13.52 3.13 -23.39
CA LEU A 400 -13.34 1.70 -23.57
C LEU A 400 -13.70 0.91 -22.30
N GLU A 401 -14.43 -0.19 -22.49
CA GLU A 401 -14.62 -1.22 -21.48
C GLU A 401 -14.67 -2.61 -22.10
N ARG A 402 -14.73 -3.65 -21.26
CA ARG A 402 -14.77 -5.05 -21.73
C ARG A 402 -13.61 -5.39 -22.66
N ILE A 403 -12.46 -4.82 -22.37
CA ILE A 403 -11.19 -5.14 -23.02
C ILE A 403 -10.28 -5.82 -22.01
N THR A 404 -9.29 -6.55 -22.50
CA THR A 404 -8.26 -7.18 -21.68
C THR A 404 -6.90 -6.65 -22.13
N VAL A 405 -6.09 -6.17 -21.17
CA VAL A 405 -4.68 -5.88 -21.41
C VAL A 405 -3.84 -7.07 -20.96
N ALA A 406 -2.96 -7.55 -21.81
CA ALA A 406 -2.07 -8.68 -21.51
C ALA A 406 -0.60 -8.32 -21.74
N GLY A 407 0.25 -8.83 -20.86
CA GLY A 407 1.68 -8.61 -20.92
C GLY A 407 2.46 -9.38 -19.85
N ASN A 408 3.71 -9.00 -19.70
CA ASN A 408 4.60 -9.49 -18.66
C ASN A 408 5.22 -8.30 -17.94
N PHE A 409 5.21 -8.28 -16.60
CA PHE A 409 5.64 -7.14 -15.81
C PHE A 409 7.15 -6.86 -15.94
N TYR A 410 7.98 -7.88 -16.05
CA TYR A 410 9.44 -7.70 -16.29
C TYR A 410 9.73 -7.07 -17.65
N GLU A 411 8.95 -7.46 -18.67
CA GLU A 411 9.06 -6.84 -20.00
C GLU A 411 8.42 -5.45 -20.02
N LEU A 412 7.35 -5.22 -19.26
CA LEU A 412 6.75 -3.90 -19.09
C LEU A 412 7.79 -2.90 -18.58
N LEU A 413 8.53 -3.25 -17.52
CA LEU A 413 9.58 -2.39 -16.95
C LEU A 413 10.64 -2.00 -17.99
N LYS A 414 11.00 -2.89 -18.91
CA LYS A 414 11.98 -2.62 -19.98
C LYS A 414 11.40 -1.76 -21.12
N ASN A 415 10.09 -1.83 -21.32
CA ASN A 415 9.40 -1.20 -22.44
C ASN A 415 8.82 0.18 -22.10
N ILE A 416 8.80 0.59 -20.83
CA ILE A 416 8.40 1.93 -20.42
C ILE A 416 9.28 2.96 -21.14
N ARG A 417 8.64 3.95 -21.78
CA ARG A 417 9.31 4.98 -22.58
C ARG A 417 9.40 6.33 -21.86
N ALA A 418 8.39 6.64 -21.05
CA ALA A 418 8.34 7.86 -20.26
C ALA A 418 7.32 7.74 -19.13
N PHE A 419 7.52 8.49 -18.06
CA PHE A 419 6.52 8.78 -17.04
C PHE A 419 6.04 10.22 -17.17
N ALA A 420 4.78 10.46 -16.82
CA ALA A 420 4.25 11.82 -16.61
C ALA A 420 4.68 12.36 -15.24
N SER A 421 4.32 13.63 -14.95
CA SER A 421 4.60 14.29 -13.68
C SER A 421 3.48 14.14 -12.63
N ASP A 422 2.44 13.35 -12.93
CA ASP A 422 1.20 13.19 -12.19
C ASP A 422 1.27 12.11 -11.10
N LEU A 423 2.38 12.06 -10.33
CA LEU A 423 2.54 11.12 -9.23
C LEU A 423 1.39 11.20 -8.24
N ARG A 424 0.77 10.06 -7.95
CA ARG A 424 -0.29 9.91 -6.95
C ARG A 424 -0.09 8.65 -6.11
N PHE A 425 -0.58 8.72 -4.86
CA PHE A 425 -0.76 7.60 -3.94
C PHE A 425 -2.27 7.44 -3.70
N PRO A 426 -2.99 6.73 -4.57
CA PRO A 426 -4.45 6.81 -4.60
C PRO A 426 -5.14 6.18 -3.40
N TYR A 427 -4.64 5.03 -2.93
CA TYR A 427 -5.35 4.21 -1.94
C TYR A 427 -4.47 3.67 -0.80
N GLY A 428 -3.24 4.15 -0.68
CA GLY A 428 -2.34 3.62 0.34
C GLY A 428 -0.87 3.94 0.08
N PRO A 429 0.04 3.04 0.48
CA PRO A 429 1.48 3.30 0.47
C PRO A 429 2.14 3.10 -0.90
N MET A 430 1.37 2.81 -1.95
CA MET A 430 1.94 2.65 -3.29
C MET A 430 1.55 3.80 -4.19
N GLY A 431 2.53 4.29 -4.96
CA GLY A 431 2.39 5.43 -5.84
C GLY A 431 2.93 5.19 -7.24
N SER A 432 2.39 5.91 -8.20
CA SER A 432 2.91 6.00 -9.55
C SER A 432 2.49 7.28 -10.23
N ALA A 433 3.26 7.69 -11.22
CA ALA A 433 2.82 8.57 -12.29
C ALA A 433 2.29 7.73 -13.46
N SER A 434 1.51 8.36 -14.36
CA SER A 434 1.09 7.72 -15.60
C SER A 434 2.29 7.42 -16.49
N ALA A 435 2.30 6.28 -17.17
CA ALA A 435 3.45 5.82 -17.94
C ALA A 435 3.09 5.34 -19.35
N ASP A 436 3.87 5.75 -20.36
CA ASP A 436 3.88 5.15 -21.70
C ASP A 436 4.58 3.78 -21.62
N ALA A 437 3.80 2.73 -21.68
CA ALA A 437 4.22 1.34 -21.57
C ALA A 437 4.69 0.73 -22.90
N GLY A 438 4.74 1.53 -23.97
CA GLY A 438 5.04 1.04 -25.30
C GLY A 438 3.88 0.23 -25.93
N GLU A 439 4.20 -0.74 -26.77
CA GLU A 439 3.20 -1.59 -27.41
C GLU A 439 2.77 -2.75 -26.51
N MET A 440 1.46 -2.93 -26.35
CA MET A 440 0.87 -4.03 -25.60
C MET A 440 -0.26 -4.71 -26.38
N THR A 441 -0.56 -5.94 -25.99
CA THR A 441 -1.66 -6.71 -26.56
C THR A 441 -2.97 -6.34 -25.86
N ILE A 442 -3.94 -5.90 -26.64
CA ILE A 442 -5.31 -5.65 -26.21
C ILE A 442 -6.23 -6.67 -26.87
N SER A 443 -7.05 -7.32 -26.07
CA SER A 443 -8.13 -8.17 -26.55
C SER A 443 -9.47 -7.48 -26.31
N GLY A 444 -10.29 -7.40 -27.34
CA GLY A 444 -11.59 -6.74 -27.32
C GLY A 444 -12.55 -7.42 -28.27
N LYS A 445 -13.22 -6.70 -29.17
CA LYS A 445 -14.06 -7.31 -30.23
C LYS A 445 -13.21 -8.17 -31.16
N ALA A 446 -13.75 -9.36 -31.50
CA ALA A 446 -13.20 -10.19 -32.54
C ALA A 446 -13.50 -9.59 -33.93
#